data_9e53c1113f51de9998a5e2cda7b3726b
#
_entry.id   9e53c1113f51de9998a5e2cda7b3726b
#
_cell.length_a   1.000
_cell.length_b   1.000
_cell.length_c   1.000
_cell.angle_alpha   90.00
_cell.angle_beta   90.00
_cell.angle_gamma   90.00
#
_symmetry.space_group_name_H-M   'P 1'
#
loop_
_entity.id
_entity.type
_entity.pdbx_description
1 polymer ?
#
loop_
_entity_poly.entity_id
_entity_poly.type
_entity_poly.pdbx_seq_one_letter_code
_entity_poly.pdbx_strand_id
1 'polypeptide(L)'
;MRFTTVFFDLDDTLYPSDTGLWHAIKERMNSYMRERMHFPEDQIATVREKYFLQYGTTMRGLQANHNIDTEDFLAYVHDLPLKDYLTPNPTLRSVIASLPTRNLIFTNADINHAKRVLNILELSDLFETIVDVNTVSPYCKPMLESFQIAMKLAGETDLSKCVMIDDIHRTTRAAREAGMFSILYHETLNDGAADAHMTDWNELMNILENQ
;
A
#
# COMPACT_ATOMS: atom_id res chain seq x y z
N MET A 1 -7.62 15.38 19.04
CA MET A 1 -7.34 14.16 18.27
C MET A 1 -6.31 13.32 19.03
N ARG A 2 -6.54 12.01 19.20
CA ARG A 2 -5.65 11.10 19.97
C ARG A 2 -4.47 10.56 19.15
N PHE A 3 -4.59 10.58 17.82
CA PHE A 3 -3.60 10.00 16.92
C PHE A 3 -2.43 10.94 16.69
N THR A 4 -1.23 10.39 16.64
CA THR A 4 0.05 11.09 16.39
C THR A 4 0.63 10.78 15.02
N THR A 5 0.33 9.59 14.48
CA THR A 5 0.93 9.08 13.25
C THR A 5 -0.10 8.41 12.37
N VAL A 6 -0.10 8.75 11.09
CA VAL A 6 -0.93 8.13 10.05
C VAL A 6 -0.04 7.46 9.02
N PHE A 7 -0.26 6.16 8.82
CA PHE A 7 0.33 5.37 7.76
C PHE A 7 -0.66 5.27 6.61
N PHE A 8 -0.24 5.67 5.45
CA PHE A 8 -1.01 5.62 4.22
C PHE A 8 -0.47 4.51 3.34
N ASP A 9 -1.32 3.65 2.83
CA ASP A 9 -0.98 2.89 1.65
C ASP A 9 -0.83 3.83 0.44
N LEU A 10 -0.28 3.33 -0.65
CA LEU A 10 0.04 4.12 -1.84
C LEU A 10 -0.90 3.80 -3.00
N ASP A 11 -0.76 2.56 -3.53
CA ASP A 11 -1.40 2.15 -4.76
C ASP A 11 -2.89 1.87 -4.55
N ASP A 12 -3.76 2.42 -5.41
CA ASP A 12 -5.22 2.39 -5.28
C ASP A 12 -5.78 3.05 -4.00
N THR A 13 -4.89 3.69 -3.19
CA THR A 13 -5.27 4.49 -2.02
C THR A 13 -5.07 5.98 -2.26
N LEU A 14 -3.86 6.46 -2.59
CA LEU A 14 -3.60 7.89 -2.84
C LEU A 14 -4.03 8.34 -4.25
N TYR A 15 -4.44 7.45 -5.07
CA TYR A 15 -5.06 7.68 -6.38
C TYR A 15 -6.15 6.65 -6.62
N PRO A 16 -7.18 6.98 -7.43
CA PRO A 16 -8.31 6.08 -7.67
C PRO A 16 -7.91 4.78 -8.38
N SER A 17 -8.52 3.67 -8.00
CA SER A 17 -8.28 2.34 -8.60
C SER A 17 -8.69 2.24 -10.08
N ASP A 18 -9.55 3.15 -10.56
CA ASP A 18 -10.00 3.22 -11.95
C ASP A 18 -9.01 3.92 -12.90
N THR A 19 -7.86 4.41 -12.40
CA THR A 19 -6.80 4.96 -13.27
C THR A 19 -6.21 3.95 -14.23
N GLY A 20 -6.36 2.64 -13.95
CA GLY A 20 -5.79 1.56 -14.75
C GLY A 20 -4.33 1.23 -14.42
N LEU A 21 -3.66 1.98 -13.54
CA LEU A 21 -2.25 1.74 -13.20
C LEU A 21 -2.05 0.35 -12.58
N TRP A 22 -2.89 -0.02 -11.61
CA TRP A 22 -2.81 -1.34 -10.99
C TRP A 22 -3.02 -2.48 -12.01
N HIS A 23 -3.92 -2.27 -12.98
CA HIS A 23 -4.08 -3.23 -14.08
C HIS A 23 -2.79 -3.36 -14.90
N ALA A 24 -2.15 -2.26 -15.25
CA ALA A 24 -0.89 -2.26 -16.00
C ALA A 24 0.24 -2.95 -15.21
N ILE A 25 0.35 -2.72 -13.90
CA ILE A 25 1.31 -3.41 -13.01
C ILE A 25 1.04 -4.93 -13.02
N LYS A 26 -0.23 -5.37 -12.93
CA LYS A 26 -0.59 -6.79 -13.02
C LYS A 26 -0.15 -7.41 -14.36
N GLU A 27 -0.35 -6.70 -15.48
CA GLU A 27 0.10 -7.18 -16.79
C GLU A 27 1.63 -7.25 -16.89
N ARG A 28 2.35 -6.34 -16.26
CA ARG A 28 3.81 -6.44 -16.15
C ARG A 28 4.24 -7.65 -15.31
N MET A 29 3.53 -7.97 -14.22
CA MET A 29 3.77 -9.21 -13.46
C MET A 29 3.55 -10.44 -14.33
N ASN A 30 2.46 -10.48 -15.12
CA ASN A 30 2.18 -11.56 -16.06
C ASN A 30 3.33 -11.72 -17.07
N SER A 31 3.77 -10.61 -17.66
CA SER A 31 4.88 -10.61 -18.63
C SER A 31 6.19 -11.09 -18.00
N TYR A 32 6.52 -10.66 -16.78
CA TYR A 32 7.70 -11.14 -16.06
C TYR A 32 7.67 -12.67 -15.85
N MET A 33 6.52 -13.17 -15.37
CA MET A 33 6.35 -14.62 -15.13
C MET A 33 6.45 -15.43 -16.44
N ARG A 34 5.88 -14.92 -17.53
CA ARG A 34 5.92 -15.56 -18.84
C ARG A 34 7.32 -15.53 -19.45
N GLU A 35 7.92 -14.34 -19.54
CA GLU A 35 9.12 -14.09 -20.35
C GLU A 35 10.41 -14.45 -19.63
N ARG A 36 10.50 -14.17 -18.32
CA ARG A 36 11.70 -14.41 -17.52
C ARG A 36 11.68 -15.69 -16.71
N MET A 37 10.48 -16.14 -16.34
CA MET A 37 10.34 -17.36 -15.53
C MET A 37 9.77 -18.55 -16.30
N HIS A 38 9.31 -18.33 -17.55
CA HIS A 38 8.77 -19.37 -18.43
C HIS A 38 7.54 -20.10 -17.87
N PHE A 39 6.71 -19.41 -17.09
CA PHE A 39 5.44 -19.95 -16.65
C PHE A 39 4.49 -20.14 -17.83
N PRO A 40 3.73 -21.27 -17.87
CA PRO A 40 2.64 -21.43 -18.82
C PRO A 40 1.59 -20.34 -18.65
N GLU A 41 1.13 -19.75 -19.77
CA GLU A 41 0.18 -18.63 -19.76
C GLU A 41 -1.08 -18.92 -18.95
N ASP A 42 -1.62 -20.11 -19.08
CA ASP A 42 -2.84 -20.58 -18.40
C ASP A 42 -2.68 -20.73 -16.88
N GLN A 43 -1.45 -20.74 -16.36
CA GLN A 43 -1.18 -20.87 -14.92
C GLN A 43 -0.88 -19.55 -14.23
N ILE A 44 -0.48 -18.50 -14.97
CA ILE A 44 0.03 -17.24 -14.40
C ILE A 44 -0.99 -16.60 -13.47
N ALA A 45 -2.23 -16.41 -13.90
CA ALA A 45 -3.26 -15.77 -13.09
C ALA A 45 -3.52 -16.53 -11.77
N THR A 46 -3.65 -17.85 -11.87
CA THR A 46 -3.88 -18.71 -10.69
C THR A 46 -2.71 -18.70 -9.71
N VAL A 47 -1.47 -18.75 -10.21
CA VAL A 47 -0.27 -18.69 -9.37
C VAL A 47 -0.15 -17.32 -8.69
N ARG A 48 -0.40 -16.22 -9.42
CA ARG A 48 -0.39 -14.87 -8.83
C ARG A 48 -1.39 -14.74 -7.69
N GLU A 49 -2.64 -15.14 -7.92
CA GLU A 49 -3.70 -15.08 -6.90
C GLU A 49 -3.33 -15.94 -5.69
N LYS A 50 -2.90 -17.18 -5.90
CA LYS A 50 -2.43 -18.06 -4.84
C LYS A 50 -1.32 -17.42 -4.01
N TYR A 51 -0.32 -16.84 -4.65
CA TYR A 51 0.79 -16.23 -3.94
C TYR A 51 0.39 -14.95 -3.21
N PHE A 52 -0.45 -14.14 -3.82
CA PHE A 52 -1.02 -12.97 -3.16
C PHE A 52 -1.78 -13.35 -1.88
N LEU A 53 -2.59 -14.39 -1.91
CA LEU A 53 -3.34 -14.86 -0.74
C LEU A 53 -2.43 -15.49 0.33
N GLN A 54 -1.47 -16.30 -0.09
CA GLN A 54 -0.63 -17.10 0.82
C GLN A 54 0.55 -16.32 1.40
N TYR A 55 1.15 -15.42 0.64
CA TYR A 55 2.40 -14.74 0.98
C TYR A 55 2.26 -13.21 1.13
N GLY A 56 1.05 -12.67 0.99
CA GLY A 56 0.79 -11.24 1.06
C GLY A 56 0.97 -10.52 -0.28
N THR A 57 1.98 -10.89 -1.08
CA THR A 57 2.19 -10.39 -2.45
C THR A 57 2.60 -11.52 -3.39
N THR A 58 2.37 -11.32 -4.70
CA THR A 58 2.89 -12.21 -5.74
C THR A 58 4.42 -12.32 -5.64
N MET A 59 5.11 -11.20 -5.45
CA MET A 59 6.57 -11.14 -5.32
C MET A 59 7.11 -12.05 -4.20
N ARG A 60 6.54 -11.96 -3.00
CA ARG A 60 6.96 -12.81 -1.86
C ARG A 60 6.72 -14.30 -2.14
N GLY A 61 5.62 -14.63 -2.80
CA GLY A 61 5.37 -15.99 -3.25
C GLY A 61 6.38 -16.48 -4.28
N LEU A 62 6.71 -15.65 -5.27
CA LEU A 62 7.75 -15.98 -6.25
C LEU A 62 9.15 -16.08 -5.61
N GLN A 63 9.47 -15.20 -4.67
CA GLN A 63 10.72 -15.26 -3.91
C GLN A 63 10.84 -16.58 -3.13
N ALA A 64 9.79 -16.96 -2.41
CA ALA A 64 9.78 -18.14 -1.56
C ALA A 64 9.85 -19.47 -2.34
N ASN A 65 9.23 -19.53 -3.54
CA ASN A 65 9.08 -20.79 -4.29
C ASN A 65 10.01 -20.89 -5.50
N HIS A 66 10.54 -19.76 -6.00
CA HIS A 66 11.31 -19.71 -7.25
C HIS A 66 12.63 -18.96 -7.11
N ASN A 67 12.92 -18.41 -5.92
CA ASN A 67 14.15 -17.68 -5.61
C ASN A 67 14.47 -16.57 -6.61
N ILE A 68 13.47 -15.78 -6.99
CA ILE A 68 13.64 -14.65 -7.91
C ILE A 68 14.49 -13.54 -7.28
N ASP A 69 15.14 -12.74 -8.12
CA ASP A 69 15.68 -11.46 -7.72
C ASP A 69 14.52 -10.46 -7.56
N THR A 70 14.27 -10.04 -6.30
CA THR A 70 13.16 -9.15 -5.98
C THR A 70 13.38 -7.72 -6.48
N GLU A 71 14.64 -7.26 -6.59
CA GLU A 71 14.96 -5.93 -7.13
C GLU A 71 14.68 -5.90 -8.64
N ASP A 72 15.12 -6.94 -9.38
CA ASP A 72 14.81 -7.08 -10.81
C ASP A 72 13.30 -7.17 -11.05
N PHE A 73 12.58 -7.96 -10.23
CA PHE A 73 11.12 -8.06 -10.34
C PHE A 73 10.44 -6.70 -10.15
N LEU A 74 10.76 -5.98 -9.07
CA LEU A 74 10.16 -4.68 -8.74
C LEU A 74 10.49 -3.63 -9.80
N ALA A 75 11.75 -3.58 -10.25
CA ALA A 75 12.15 -2.67 -11.32
C ALA A 75 11.38 -2.97 -12.63
N TYR A 76 11.19 -4.24 -12.97
CA TYR A 76 10.45 -4.63 -14.17
C TYR A 76 8.97 -4.29 -14.09
N VAL A 77 8.29 -4.62 -12.99
CA VAL A 77 6.83 -4.45 -12.90
C VAL A 77 6.41 -2.99 -12.74
N HIS A 78 7.28 -2.16 -12.17
CA HIS A 78 7.03 -0.74 -12.00
C HIS A 78 7.59 0.14 -13.14
N ASP A 79 8.23 -0.43 -14.17
CA ASP A 79 8.66 0.32 -15.35
C ASP A 79 7.48 0.65 -16.26
N LEU A 80 6.74 1.67 -15.85
CA LEU A 80 5.53 2.18 -16.50
C LEU A 80 5.58 3.71 -16.64
N PRO A 81 4.96 4.26 -17.69
CA PRO A 81 4.82 5.70 -17.88
C PRO A 81 3.73 6.27 -16.95
N LEU A 82 4.05 6.43 -15.67
CA LEU A 82 3.08 6.77 -14.61
C LEU A 82 2.25 8.03 -14.90
N LYS A 83 2.80 8.99 -15.68
CA LYS A 83 2.08 10.22 -16.09
C LYS A 83 0.87 9.96 -16.99
N ASP A 84 0.80 8.79 -17.61
CA ASP A 84 -0.34 8.40 -18.44
C ASP A 84 -1.53 7.91 -17.60
N TYR A 85 -1.27 7.61 -16.33
CA TYR A 85 -2.25 7.06 -15.37
C TYR A 85 -2.60 8.03 -14.23
N LEU A 86 -1.64 8.85 -13.82
CA LEU A 86 -1.75 9.63 -12.59
C LEU A 86 -1.77 11.13 -12.86
N THR A 87 -2.63 11.83 -12.14
CA THR A 87 -2.72 13.30 -12.10
C THR A 87 -2.81 13.78 -10.66
N PRO A 88 -2.27 14.99 -10.34
CA PRO A 88 -2.41 15.57 -9.01
C PRO A 88 -3.87 15.70 -8.57
N ASN A 89 -4.13 15.48 -7.27
CA ASN A 89 -5.41 15.70 -6.63
C ASN A 89 -5.29 16.79 -5.57
N PRO A 90 -5.67 18.07 -5.86
CA PRO A 90 -5.54 19.17 -4.92
C PRO A 90 -6.36 18.99 -3.64
N THR A 91 -7.51 18.31 -3.71
CA THR A 91 -8.33 18.00 -2.53
C THR A 91 -7.59 17.07 -1.60
N LEU A 92 -7.07 15.94 -2.10
CA LEU A 92 -6.25 15.00 -1.33
C LEU A 92 -5.05 15.72 -0.70
N ARG A 93 -4.31 16.51 -1.49
CA ARG A 93 -3.17 17.29 -0.98
C ARG A 93 -3.58 18.20 0.17
N SER A 94 -4.69 18.93 0.01
CA SER A 94 -5.19 19.86 1.05
C SER A 94 -5.57 19.11 2.32
N VAL A 95 -6.23 17.96 2.21
CA VAL A 95 -6.63 17.13 3.36
C VAL A 95 -5.38 16.64 4.09
N ILE A 96 -4.42 16.02 3.40
CA ILE A 96 -3.20 15.49 4.04
C ILE A 96 -2.39 16.61 4.69
N ALA A 97 -2.24 17.77 4.02
CA ALA A 97 -1.51 18.92 4.55
C ALA A 97 -2.16 19.53 5.81
N SER A 98 -3.47 19.34 6.00
CA SER A 98 -4.19 19.84 7.19
C SER A 98 -4.08 18.93 8.42
N LEU A 99 -3.59 17.70 8.26
CA LEU A 99 -3.48 16.76 9.36
C LEU A 99 -2.39 17.22 10.35
N PRO A 100 -2.69 17.32 11.66
CA PRO A 100 -1.71 17.65 12.68
C PRO A 100 -0.91 16.43 13.14
N THR A 101 -0.72 15.44 12.25
CA THR A 101 -0.05 14.18 12.51
C THR A 101 1.23 14.07 11.70
N ARG A 102 2.08 13.13 12.09
CA ARG A 102 3.14 12.63 11.23
C ARG A 102 2.51 11.74 10.16
N ASN A 103 2.84 11.96 8.92
CA ASN A 103 2.30 11.18 7.81
C ASN A 103 3.41 10.34 7.19
N LEU A 104 3.19 9.04 7.06
CA LEU A 104 4.14 8.10 6.48
C LEU A 104 3.47 7.27 5.39
N ILE A 105 4.23 6.86 4.40
CA ILE A 105 3.79 5.83 3.44
C ILE A 105 4.16 4.46 4.01
N PHE A 106 3.22 3.51 3.92
CA PHE A 106 3.48 2.10 4.17
C PHE A 106 2.91 1.26 3.04
N THR A 107 3.76 0.85 2.10
CA THR A 107 3.37 0.21 0.84
C THR A 107 4.03 -1.16 0.64
N ASN A 108 3.36 -2.03 -0.13
CA ASN A 108 3.94 -3.26 -0.67
C ASN A 108 4.69 -3.06 -2.01
N ALA A 109 4.76 -1.83 -2.51
CA ALA A 109 5.65 -1.45 -3.61
C ALA A 109 7.07 -1.14 -3.10
N ASP A 110 8.02 -0.87 -4.01
CA ASP A 110 9.36 -0.41 -3.65
C ASP A 110 9.44 1.12 -3.55
N ILE A 111 10.49 1.60 -2.90
CA ILE A 111 10.72 3.02 -2.64
C ILE A 111 10.85 3.86 -3.93
N ASN A 112 11.37 3.29 -5.03
CA ASN A 112 11.53 4.03 -6.28
C ASN A 112 10.18 4.28 -6.95
N HIS A 113 9.31 3.24 -6.96
CA HIS A 113 7.93 3.39 -7.41
C HIS A 113 7.19 4.43 -6.54
N ALA A 114 7.24 4.27 -5.22
CA ALA A 114 6.57 5.18 -4.30
C ALA A 114 6.99 6.64 -4.51
N LYS A 115 8.29 6.92 -4.63
CA LYS A 115 8.80 8.28 -4.91
C LYS A 115 8.30 8.84 -6.24
N ARG A 116 8.24 8.01 -7.28
CA ARG A 116 7.75 8.44 -8.61
C ARG A 116 6.25 8.77 -8.56
N VAL A 117 5.45 7.93 -7.89
CA VAL A 117 4.01 8.16 -7.69
C VAL A 117 3.79 9.47 -6.91
N LEU A 118 4.41 9.60 -5.73
CA LEU A 118 4.28 10.80 -4.89
C LEU A 118 4.69 12.09 -5.61
N ASN A 119 5.74 12.03 -6.43
CA ASN A 119 6.19 13.17 -7.21
C ASN A 119 5.16 13.60 -8.26
N ILE A 120 4.52 12.65 -8.95
CA ILE A 120 3.49 12.97 -9.96
C ILE A 120 2.22 13.48 -9.29
N LEU A 121 1.84 12.92 -8.14
CA LEU A 121 0.69 13.37 -7.36
C LEU A 121 0.93 14.71 -6.63
N GLU A 122 2.17 15.24 -6.66
CA GLU A 122 2.59 16.43 -5.93
C GLU A 122 2.41 16.32 -4.40
N LEU A 123 2.69 15.12 -3.84
CA LEU A 123 2.50 14.79 -2.44
C LEU A 123 3.81 14.54 -1.68
N SER A 124 4.97 14.60 -2.35
CA SER A 124 6.27 14.16 -1.77
C SER A 124 6.66 14.91 -0.49
N ASP A 125 6.27 16.19 -0.34
CA ASP A 125 6.58 17.03 0.80
C ASP A 125 5.65 16.82 2.02
N LEU A 126 4.64 15.99 1.88
CA LEU A 126 3.64 15.71 2.92
C LEU A 126 3.93 14.45 3.73
N PHE A 127 4.92 13.66 3.32
CA PHE A 127 5.28 12.40 3.97
C PHE A 127 6.70 12.43 4.51
N GLU A 128 6.84 12.10 5.80
CA GLU A 128 8.14 12.10 6.50
C GLU A 128 9.03 10.93 6.06
N THR A 129 8.42 9.76 5.85
CA THR A 129 9.13 8.51 5.57
C THR A 129 8.30 7.59 4.68
N ILE A 130 8.97 6.80 3.87
CA ILE A 130 8.39 5.70 3.09
C ILE A 130 8.89 4.38 3.67
N VAL A 131 7.96 3.58 4.20
CA VAL A 131 8.19 2.18 4.59
C VAL A 131 7.74 1.32 3.41
N ASP A 132 8.69 0.79 2.67
CA ASP A 132 8.47 -0.01 1.47
C ASP A 132 8.62 -1.52 1.72
N VAL A 133 8.29 -2.33 0.74
CA VAL A 133 8.35 -3.79 0.84
C VAL A 133 9.77 -4.31 1.14
N ASN A 134 10.81 -3.62 0.70
CA ASN A 134 12.19 -4.04 0.94
C ASN A 134 12.60 -3.74 2.39
N THR A 135 12.16 -2.62 2.93
CA THR A 135 12.44 -2.19 4.31
C THR A 135 11.85 -3.15 5.35
N VAL A 136 10.69 -3.75 5.05
CA VAL A 136 10.04 -4.73 5.95
C VAL A 136 10.39 -6.19 5.62
N SER A 137 11.31 -6.42 4.69
CA SER A 137 11.71 -7.76 4.28
C SER A 137 12.15 -8.65 5.46
N PRO A 138 11.80 -9.95 5.47
CA PRO A 138 11.14 -10.73 4.42
C PRO A 138 9.61 -10.62 4.41
N TYR A 139 9.05 -9.79 5.28
CA TYR A 139 7.61 -9.63 5.46
C TYR A 139 7.02 -8.62 4.45
N CYS A 140 5.70 -8.50 4.44
CA CYS A 140 4.93 -7.49 3.72
C CYS A 140 3.53 -7.37 4.34
N LYS A 141 2.76 -6.35 4.02
CA LYS A 141 1.35 -6.30 4.41
C LYS A 141 0.59 -7.49 3.77
N PRO A 142 -0.28 -8.19 4.48
CA PRO A 142 -0.84 -7.93 5.82
C PRO A 142 -0.15 -8.68 6.99
N MET A 143 1.10 -9.11 6.86
CA MET A 143 1.81 -9.85 7.92
C MET A 143 2.08 -8.93 9.12
N LEU A 144 1.77 -9.41 10.33
CA LEU A 144 1.92 -8.64 11.58
C LEU A 144 3.33 -8.07 11.78
N GLU A 145 4.34 -8.84 11.42
CA GLU A 145 5.75 -8.44 11.53
C GLU A 145 6.05 -7.19 10.70
N SER A 146 5.39 -7.02 9.55
CA SER A 146 5.57 -5.82 8.72
C SER A 146 5.08 -4.55 9.42
N PHE A 147 3.97 -4.62 10.16
CA PHE A 147 3.46 -3.51 10.97
C PHE A 147 4.40 -3.21 12.14
N GLN A 148 4.93 -4.22 12.81
CA GLN A 148 5.90 -4.05 13.91
C GLN A 148 7.18 -3.35 13.44
N ILE A 149 7.69 -3.70 12.26
CA ILE A 149 8.85 -3.06 11.65
C ILE A 149 8.52 -1.61 11.26
N ALA A 150 7.37 -1.38 10.62
CA ALA A 150 6.92 -0.04 10.24
C ALA A 150 6.80 0.89 11.45
N MET A 151 6.23 0.42 12.55
CA MET A 151 6.16 1.13 13.83
C MET A 151 7.54 1.51 14.38
N LYS A 152 8.46 0.54 14.42
CA LYS A 152 9.83 0.77 14.89
C LYS A 152 10.54 1.84 14.05
N LEU A 153 10.36 1.81 12.74
CA LEU A 153 10.95 2.80 11.82
C LEU A 153 10.33 4.19 11.99
N ALA A 154 9.04 4.25 12.28
CA ALA A 154 8.36 5.50 12.63
C ALA A 154 8.77 6.02 14.02
N GLY A 155 9.50 5.24 14.82
CA GLY A 155 9.81 5.60 16.21
C GLY A 155 8.60 5.59 17.13
N GLU A 156 7.53 4.89 16.73
CA GLU A 156 6.31 4.77 17.50
C GLU A 156 6.38 3.57 18.46
N THR A 157 5.85 3.76 19.66
CA THR A 157 5.81 2.72 20.71
C THR A 157 4.40 2.31 21.10
N ASP A 158 3.40 3.09 20.67
CA ASP A 158 1.99 2.91 21.02
C ASP A 158 1.13 2.83 19.74
N LEU A 159 0.79 1.60 19.35
CA LEU A 159 -0.04 1.30 18.18
C LEU A 159 -1.42 1.98 18.24
N SER A 160 -1.97 2.18 19.44
CA SER A 160 -3.28 2.83 19.61
C SER A 160 -3.31 4.31 19.20
N LYS A 161 -2.14 4.93 19.03
CA LYS A 161 -1.97 6.29 18.51
C LYS A 161 -1.68 6.35 17.03
N CYS A 162 -1.64 5.20 16.37
CA CYS A 162 -1.37 5.08 14.95
C CYS A 162 -2.62 4.75 14.17
N VAL A 163 -2.72 5.29 12.98
CA VAL A 163 -3.78 5.00 12.01
C VAL A 163 -3.17 4.32 10.80
N MET A 164 -3.84 3.31 10.25
CA MET A 164 -3.55 2.73 8.93
C MET A 164 -4.70 2.99 7.98
N ILE A 165 -4.43 3.61 6.84
CA ILE A 165 -5.40 3.82 5.75
C ILE A 165 -4.96 2.96 4.56
N ASP A 166 -5.84 2.07 4.09
CA ASP A 166 -5.53 1.11 3.02
C ASP A 166 -6.83 0.73 2.30
N ASP A 167 -6.77 0.41 1.01
CA ASP A 167 -7.91 -0.01 0.20
C ASP A 167 -8.24 -1.50 0.34
N ILE A 168 -7.35 -2.29 0.94
CA ILE A 168 -7.47 -3.74 1.02
C ILE A 168 -8.01 -4.19 2.39
N HIS A 169 -9.20 -4.83 2.41
CA HIS A 169 -9.85 -5.34 3.61
C HIS A 169 -8.95 -6.19 4.51
N ARG A 170 -8.13 -7.07 3.94
CA ARG A 170 -7.22 -7.93 4.73
C ARG A 170 -6.09 -7.14 5.38
N THR A 171 -5.65 -6.04 4.78
CA THR A 171 -4.62 -5.15 5.35
C THR A 171 -5.20 -4.35 6.51
N THR A 172 -6.37 -3.74 6.32
CA THR A 172 -7.04 -2.98 7.40
C THR A 172 -7.41 -3.86 8.58
N ARG A 173 -7.85 -5.10 8.32
CA ARG A 173 -8.08 -6.11 9.37
C ARG A 173 -6.79 -6.42 10.15
N ALA A 174 -5.68 -6.66 9.47
CA ALA A 174 -4.41 -6.95 10.11
C ALA A 174 -3.87 -5.75 10.91
N ALA A 175 -4.02 -4.53 10.40
CA ALA A 175 -3.68 -3.31 11.13
C ALA A 175 -4.48 -3.18 12.44
N ARG A 176 -5.79 -3.43 12.39
CA ARG A 176 -6.67 -3.45 13.56
C ARG A 176 -6.28 -4.54 14.56
N GLU A 177 -6.02 -5.75 14.09
CA GLU A 177 -5.55 -6.86 14.92
C GLU A 177 -4.19 -6.56 15.57
N ALA A 178 -3.34 -5.79 14.89
CA ALA A 178 -2.09 -5.28 15.44
C ALA A 178 -2.29 -4.22 16.53
N GLY A 179 -3.47 -3.60 16.64
CA GLY A 179 -3.81 -2.58 17.62
C GLY A 179 -3.78 -1.15 17.09
N MET A 180 -3.63 -0.94 15.79
CA MET A 180 -3.79 0.35 15.14
C MET A 180 -5.27 0.67 14.91
N PHE A 181 -5.62 1.95 14.80
CA PHE A 181 -6.90 2.34 14.25
C PHE A 181 -6.84 2.20 12.74
N SER A 182 -7.76 1.44 12.16
CA SER A 182 -7.73 1.13 10.74
C SER A 182 -8.89 1.79 9.99
N ILE A 183 -8.59 2.37 8.84
CA ILE A 183 -9.55 3.00 7.94
C ILE A 183 -9.49 2.31 6.58
N LEU A 184 -10.60 1.75 6.14
CA LEU A 184 -10.75 1.22 4.80
C LEU A 184 -11.12 2.37 3.85
N TYR A 185 -10.29 2.62 2.84
CA TYR A 185 -10.60 3.53 1.73
C TYR A 185 -11.04 2.73 0.52
N HIS A 186 -12.34 2.51 0.36
CA HIS A 186 -12.87 1.69 -0.72
C HIS A 186 -14.34 2.00 -1.00
N GLU A 187 -14.80 1.77 -2.24
CA GLU A 187 -16.21 1.97 -2.60
C GLU A 187 -17.16 0.92 -2.01
N THR A 188 -16.66 -0.30 -1.75
CA THR A 188 -17.47 -1.34 -1.11
C THR A 188 -17.56 -1.13 0.40
N LEU A 189 -18.70 -1.52 0.97
CA LEU A 189 -18.94 -1.41 2.40
C LEU A 189 -17.90 -2.17 3.21
N ASN A 190 -17.52 -1.59 4.36
CA ASN A 190 -16.71 -2.25 5.36
C ASN A 190 -17.42 -3.51 5.88
N ASP A 191 -16.83 -4.67 5.68
CA ASP A 191 -17.29 -5.97 6.18
C ASP A 191 -16.94 -6.23 7.64
N GLY A 192 -16.56 -5.18 8.38
CA GLY A 192 -16.01 -5.27 9.73
C GLY A 192 -14.49 -5.48 9.75
N ALA A 193 -13.82 -5.36 8.61
CA ALA A 193 -12.37 -5.48 8.50
C ALA A 193 -11.65 -4.30 9.16
N ALA A 194 -12.23 -3.10 9.10
CA ALA A 194 -11.66 -1.87 9.62
C ALA A 194 -12.52 -1.24 10.72
N ASP A 195 -11.93 -0.36 11.53
CA ASP A 195 -12.61 0.42 12.56
C ASP A 195 -13.49 1.53 11.95
N ALA A 196 -13.06 2.07 10.82
CA ALA A 196 -13.81 3.06 10.04
C ALA A 196 -13.70 2.78 8.52
N HIS A 197 -14.59 3.42 7.78
CA HIS A 197 -14.65 3.33 6.32
C HIS A 197 -14.88 4.72 5.76
N MET A 198 -14.23 5.03 4.64
CA MET A 198 -14.45 6.27 3.90
C MET A 198 -14.34 6.00 2.38
N THR A 199 -15.04 6.83 1.61
CA THR A 199 -14.98 6.86 0.15
C THR A 199 -14.52 8.22 -0.39
N ASP A 200 -14.52 9.23 0.48
CA ASP A 200 -14.07 10.59 0.17
C ASP A 200 -13.04 11.05 1.21
N TRP A 201 -11.92 11.61 0.72
CA TRP A 201 -10.86 12.15 1.58
C TRP A 201 -11.33 13.26 2.53
N ASN A 202 -12.36 14.02 2.16
CA ASN A 202 -12.95 15.04 3.03
C ASN A 202 -13.57 14.48 4.33
N GLU A 203 -13.82 13.18 4.40
CA GLU A 203 -14.31 12.51 5.61
C GLU A 203 -13.22 12.28 6.67
N LEU A 204 -11.93 12.24 6.25
CA LEU A 204 -10.82 11.79 7.07
C LEU A 204 -10.70 12.57 8.40
N MET A 205 -10.72 13.90 8.35
CA MET A 205 -10.60 14.72 9.57
C MET A 205 -11.72 14.41 10.56
N ASN A 206 -12.96 14.33 10.07
CA ASN A 206 -14.11 14.03 10.93
C ASN A 206 -14.02 12.61 11.56
N ILE A 207 -13.52 11.64 10.80
CA ILE A 207 -13.29 10.28 11.33
C ILE A 207 -12.25 10.32 12.45
N LEU A 208 -11.12 11.01 12.25
CA LEU A 208 -10.02 11.05 13.23
C LEU A 208 -10.37 11.85 14.50
N GLU A 209 -11.22 12.86 14.42
CA GLU A 209 -11.61 13.71 15.55
C GLU A 209 -12.66 13.03 16.45
N ASN A 210 -13.47 12.14 15.90
CA ASN A 210 -14.57 11.50 16.62
C ASN A 210 -14.17 10.15 17.31
N GLN A 211 -12.85 9.87 17.46
CA GLN A 211 -12.34 8.63 18.07
C GLN A 211 -11.73 8.80 19.45
#